data_5bcd6dc8cddb8c7a5c222ea882957f3f
#
_entry.id   5bcd6dc8cddb8c7a5c222ea882957f3f
#
_cell.length_a   1.000
_cell.length_b   1.000
_cell.length_c   1.000
_cell.angle_alpha   90.00
_cell.angle_beta   90.00
_cell.angle_gamma   90.00
#
_symmetry.space_group_name_H-M   'P 1'
#
loop_
_entity.id
_entity.type
_entity.pdbx_description
1 polymer ?
#
loop_
_entity_poly.entity_id
_entity_poly.type
_entity_poly.pdbx_seq_one_letter_code
_entity_poly.pdbx_strand_id
1 'polypeptide(L)'
;MLNILLFIIAWILVLPVTLLNLYSVKKEYGTTKGYFKSTALSIDIWGNREFRTLWNSRLIIEGGYQFGREGETISSALGKNQRDKTLTNCGKILVAILDFFDENHCENSIKEF
;
A
#
# COMPACT_ATOMS: atom_id res chain seq x y z
N MET A 1 5.67 -23.78 13.35
CA MET A 1 5.97 -24.52 12.10
C MET A 1 4.86 -24.42 11.08
N LEU A 2 3.63 -24.75 11.43
CA LEU A 2 2.49 -24.64 10.51
C LEU A 2 2.29 -23.21 9.98
N ASN A 3 2.40 -22.22 10.84
CA ASN A 3 2.21 -20.82 10.43
C ASN A 3 3.27 -20.35 9.45
N ILE A 4 4.51 -20.81 9.61
CA ILE A 4 5.58 -20.47 8.67
C ILE A 4 5.32 -21.13 7.32
N LEU A 5 4.88 -22.38 7.33
CA LEU A 5 4.54 -23.09 6.10
C LEU A 5 3.39 -22.39 5.36
N LEU A 6 2.34 -22.02 6.07
CA LEU A 6 1.21 -21.31 5.48
C LEU A 6 1.63 -19.95 4.91
N PHE A 7 2.53 -19.23 5.59
CA PHE A 7 3.07 -17.97 5.12
C PHE A 7 3.81 -18.16 3.79
N ILE A 8 4.67 -19.18 3.71
CA ILE A 8 5.42 -19.46 2.47
C ILE A 8 4.48 -19.83 1.33
N ILE A 9 3.49 -20.69 1.61
CA ILE A 9 2.52 -21.12 0.60
C ILE A 9 1.73 -19.92 0.09
N ALA A 10 1.30 -19.03 0.99
CA ALA A 10 0.54 -17.84 0.60
C ALA A 10 1.34 -16.96 -0.36
N TRP A 11 2.61 -16.71 -0.08
CA TRP A 11 3.45 -15.90 -0.95
C TRP A 11 3.71 -16.57 -2.29
N ILE A 12 3.88 -17.90 -2.31
CA ILE A 12 4.07 -18.64 -3.56
C ILE A 12 2.82 -18.57 -4.44
N LEU A 13 1.62 -18.61 -3.83
CA LEU A 13 0.37 -18.66 -4.58
C LEU A 13 -0.10 -17.29 -5.08
N VAL A 14 0.29 -16.21 -4.41
CA VAL A 14 -0.24 -14.86 -4.74
C VAL A 14 -0.03 -14.51 -6.21
N LEU A 15 1.17 -14.68 -6.73
CA LEU A 15 1.47 -14.25 -8.09
C LEU A 15 0.76 -15.07 -9.16
N PRO A 16 0.86 -16.41 -9.17
CA PRO A 16 0.17 -17.20 -10.20
C PRO A 16 -1.35 -17.07 -10.09
N VAL A 17 -1.92 -17.02 -8.89
CA VAL A 17 -3.37 -16.82 -8.72
C VAL A 17 -3.78 -15.45 -9.26
N THR A 18 -2.99 -14.41 -9.01
CA THR A 18 -3.26 -13.08 -9.54
C THR A 18 -3.30 -13.09 -11.07
N LEU A 19 -2.34 -13.76 -11.71
CA LEU A 19 -2.29 -13.82 -13.17
C LEU A 19 -3.47 -14.60 -13.73
N LEU A 20 -3.83 -15.72 -13.11
CA LEU A 20 -4.99 -16.50 -13.53
C LEU A 20 -6.29 -15.73 -13.36
N ASN A 21 -6.41 -15.01 -12.25
CA ASN A 21 -7.60 -14.20 -11.98
C ASN A 21 -7.71 -13.04 -12.97
N LEU A 22 -6.58 -12.43 -13.31
CA LEU A 22 -6.55 -11.35 -14.31
C LEU A 22 -7.11 -11.83 -15.65
N TYR A 23 -6.71 -13.03 -16.06
CA TYR A 23 -7.26 -13.64 -17.28
C TYR A 23 -8.78 -13.85 -17.16
N SER A 24 -9.25 -14.36 -16.03
CA SER A 24 -10.68 -14.60 -15.79
C SER A 24 -11.48 -13.30 -15.81
N VAL A 25 -10.95 -12.23 -15.22
CA VAL A 25 -11.59 -10.91 -15.21
C VAL A 25 -11.71 -10.38 -16.64
N LYS A 26 -10.63 -10.47 -17.41
CA LYS A 26 -10.65 -10.03 -18.81
C LYS A 26 -11.68 -10.80 -19.63
N LYS A 27 -11.75 -12.12 -19.42
CA LYS A 27 -12.68 -12.98 -20.13
C LYS A 27 -14.14 -12.67 -19.79
N GLU A 28 -14.42 -12.44 -18.49
CA GLU A 28 -15.80 -12.24 -18.04
C GLU A 28 -16.31 -10.83 -18.32
N TYR A 29 -15.47 -9.82 -18.08
CA TYR A 29 -15.90 -8.41 -18.16
C TYR A 29 -15.38 -7.68 -19.38
N GLY A 30 -14.49 -8.28 -20.15
CA GLY A 30 -13.92 -7.67 -21.34
C GLY A 30 -12.87 -6.61 -21.08
N THR A 31 -12.62 -6.25 -19.82
CA THR A 31 -11.64 -5.23 -19.43
C THR A 31 -11.04 -5.57 -18.07
N THR A 32 -9.80 -5.13 -17.86
CA THR A 32 -9.10 -5.30 -16.58
C THR A 32 -8.90 -3.98 -15.85
N LYS A 33 -9.37 -2.87 -16.40
CA LYS A 33 -9.09 -1.53 -15.84
C LYS A 33 -9.57 -1.39 -14.41
N GLY A 34 -10.80 -1.75 -14.11
CA GLY A 34 -11.35 -1.68 -12.76
C GLY A 34 -10.63 -2.60 -11.79
N TYR A 35 -10.22 -3.78 -12.26
CA TYR A 35 -9.48 -4.74 -11.46
C TYR A 35 -8.13 -4.18 -11.02
N PHE A 36 -7.37 -3.59 -11.93
CA PHE A 36 -6.07 -3.00 -11.57
C PHE A 36 -6.22 -1.94 -10.50
N LYS A 37 -7.17 -1.04 -10.65
CA LYS A 37 -7.40 0.03 -9.67
C LYS A 37 -7.81 -0.55 -8.32
N SER A 38 -8.77 -1.46 -8.31
CA SER A 38 -9.28 -2.08 -7.08
C SER A 38 -8.19 -2.86 -6.35
N THR A 39 -7.40 -3.64 -7.10
CA THR A 39 -6.34 -4.45 -6.53
C THR A 39 -5.22 -3.58 -6.00
N ALA A 40 -4.83 -2.53 -6.73
CA ALA A 40 -3.80 -1.60 -6.26
C ALA A 40 -4.22 -0.95 -4.94
N LEU A 41 -5.46 -0.51 -4.84
CA LEU A 41 -5.99 0.06 -3.59
C LEU A 41 -5.98 -0.96 -2.46
N SER A 42 -6.41 -2.19 -2.73
CA SER A 42 -6.44 -3.25 -1.73
C SER A 42 -5.04 -3.60 -1.23
N ILE A 43 -4.06 -3.66 -2.13
CA ILE A 43 -2.66 -3.93 -1.78
C ILE A 43 -2.10 -2.77 -0.94
N ASP A 44 -2.44 -1.54 -1.28
CA ASP A 44 -2.00 -0.36 -0.53
C ASP A 44 -2.52 -0.39 0.90
N ILE A 45 -3.80 -0.72 1.09
CA ILE A 45 -4.40 -0.85 2.42
C ILE A 45 -3.79 -2.02 3.18
N TRP A 46 -3.68 -3.17 2.53
CA TRP A 46 -3.09 -4.37 3.11
C TRP A 46 -1.63 -4.13 3.50
N GLY A 47 -0.85 -3.51 2.62
CA GLY A 47 0.56 -3.21 2.86
C GLY A 47 0.76 -2.21 4.00
N ASN A 48 -0.15 -1.27 4.17
CA ASN A 48 -0.11 -0.36 5.31
C ASN A 48 -0.15 -1.13 6.62
N ARG A 49 -1.03 -2.11 6.72
CA ARG A 49 -1.19 -2.93 7.92
C ARG A 49 -0.06 -3.95 8.08
N GLU A 50 0.24 -4.69 7.01
CA GLU A 50 1.19 -5.81 7.08
C GLU A 50 2.63 -5.37 7.29
N PHE A 51 2.99 -4.22 6.76
CA PHE A 51 4.36 -3.72 6.87
C PHE A 51 4.49 -2.53 7.81
N ARG A 52 3.53 -2.33 8.71
CA ARG A 52 3.50 -1.18 9.62
C ARG A 52 4.75 -1.04 10.47
N THR A 53 5.31 -2.15 10.92
CA THR A 53 6.52 -2.11 11.75
C THR A 53 7.69 -1.51 10.99
N LEU A 54 7.87 -1.94 9.74
CA LEU A 54 8.91 -1.39 8.88
C LEU A 54 8.65 0.09 8.58
N TRP A 55 7.41 0.42 8.19
CA TRP A 55 7.07 1.81 7.85
C TRP A 55 7.26 2.75 9.02
N ASN A 56 6.80 2.36 10.20
CA ASN A 56 6.90 3.21 11.40
C ASN A 56 8.35 3.41 11.84
N SER A 57 9.23 2.45 11.57
CA SER A 57 10.64 2.59 11.94
C SER A 57 11.48 3.33 10.90
N ARG A 58 11.06 3.37 9.63
CA ARG A 58 11.88 3.91 8.54
C ARG A 58 11.36 5.17 7.91
N LEU A 59 10.05 5.39 7.90
CA LEU A 59 9.45 6.46 7.11
C LEU A 59 9.08 7.69 7.92
N ILE A 60 8.92 7.56 9.23
CA ILE A 60 8.48 8.66 10.08
C ILE A 60 9.41 8.84 11.27
N ILE A 61 9.46 10.09 11.78
CA ILE A 61 10.17 10.40 12.99
C ILE A 61 9.31 10.06 14.21
N GLU A 62 9.91 10.09 15.39
CA GLU A 62 9.17 9.90 16.63
C GLU A 62 8.09 10.97 16.75
N GLY A 63 6.90 10.53 17.13
CA GLY A 63 5.73 11.42 17.23
C GLY A 63 4.95 11.57 15.93
N GLY A 64 5.42 10.97 14.82
CA GLY A 64 4.69 11.00 13.55
C GLY A 64 3.43 10.14 13.58
N TYR A 65 2.59 10.34 12.58
CA TYR A 65 1.37 9.56 12.43
C TYR A 65 1.71 8.11 12.07
N GLN A 66 1.25 7.17 12.88
CA GLN A 66 1.60 5.76 12.74
C GLN A 66 0.90 5.11 11.57
N PHE A 67 1.65 4.27 10.85
CA PHE A 67 1.10 3.37 9.83
C PHE A 67 0.39 2.20 10.50
N GLY A 68 -0.50 1.56 9.76
CA GLY A 68 -1.13 0.33 10.19
C GLY A 68 -2.59 0.45 10.57
N ARG A 69 -3.20 1.63 10.44
CA ARG A 69 -4.62 1.79 10.70
C ARG A 69 -5.43 0.98 9.69
N GLU A 70 -6.37 0.20 10.19
CA GLU A 70 -7.22 -0.62 9.34
C GLU A 70 -8.04 0.26 8.38
N GLY A 71 -8.06 -0.13 7.11
CA GLY A 71 -8.79 0.61 6.09
C GLY A 71 -8.07 1.82 5.54
N GLU A 72 -6.85 2.11 6.01
CA GLU A 72 -6.06 3.23 5.51
C GLU A 72 -4.96 2.75 4.57
N THR A 73 -4.71 3.51 3.50
CA THR A 73 -3.63 3.22 2.55
C THR A 73 -2.29 3.71 3.09
N ILE A 74 -1.20 3.17 2.56
CA ILE A 74 0.15 3.68 2.83
C ILE A 74 0.23 5.14 2.40
N SER A 75 -0.32 5.46 1.23
CA SER A 75 -0.30 6.81 0.68
C SER A 75 -1.01 7.81 1.59
N SER A 76 -2.12 7.42 2.21
CA SER A 76 -2.83 8.28 3.17
C SER A 76 -1.95 8.60 4.39
N ALA A 77 -1.34 7.58 4.98
CA ALA A 77 -0.45 7.78 6.14
C ALA A 77 0.78 8.61 5.77
N LEU A 78 1.35 8.39 4.59
CA LEU A 78 2.44 9.22 4.07
C LEU A 78 2.01 10.67 3.93
N GLY A 79 0.82 10.90 3.36
CA GLY A 79 0.28 12.24 3.18
C GLY A 79 0.07 12.97 4.49
N LYS A 80 -0.42 12.28 5.51
CA LYS A 80 -0.60 12.86 6.84
C LYS A 80 0.74 13.27 7.46
N ASN A 81 1.77 12.42 7.32
CA ASN A 81 3.09 12.74 7.81
C ASN A 81 3.75 13.86 7.00
N GLN A 82 3.51 13.91 5.69
CA GLN A 82 3.95 15.01 4.85
C GLN A 82 3.34 16.33 5.32
N ARG A 83 2.04 16.35 5.53
CA ARG A 83 1.30 17.51 6.04
C ARG A 83 1.86 17.99 7.38
N ASP A 84 2.13 17.05 8.29
CA ASP A 84 2.56 17.34 9.65
C ASP A 84 4.09 17.50 9.76
N LYS A 85 4.82 17.33 8.65
CA LYS A 85 6.28 17.46 8.58
C LYS A 85 7.01 16.47 9.49
N THR A 86 6.49 15.24 9.53
CA THR A 86 7.03 14.17 10.38
C THR A 86 7.66 13.03 9.59
N LEU A 87 7.94 13.23 8.30
CA LEU A 87 8.63 12.24 7.48
C LEU A 87 10.13 12.24 7.74
N THR A 88 10.74 11.05 7.71
CA THR A 88 12.20 10.91 7.60
C THR A 88 12.62 11.25 6.17
N ASN A 89 13.94 11.31 5.92
CA ASN A 89 14.44 11.47 4.55
C ASN A 89 13.97 10.32 3.66
N CYS A 90 13.94 9.10 4.18
CA CYS A 90 13.44 7.94 3.45
C CYS A 90 11.95 8.12 3.09
N GLY A 91 11.14 8.59 4.03
CA GLY A 91 9.73 8.89 3.79
C GLY A 91 9.53 9.97 2.74
N LYS A 92 10.35 11.01 2.78
CA LYS A 92 10.31 12.09 1.78
C LYS A 92 10.65 11.59 0.38
N ILE A 93 11.62 10.70 0.27
CA ILE A 93 12.00 10.09 -1.01
C ILE A 93 10.85 9.27 -1.57
N LEU A 94 10.20 8.47 -0.73
CA LEU A 94 9.06 7.66 -1.17
C LEU A 94 7.91 8.54 -1.65
N VAL A 95 7.58 9.59 -0.92
CA VAL A 95 6.54 10.55 -1.34
C VAL A 95 6.91 11.19 -2.68
N ALA A 96 8.18 11.58 -2.85
CA ALA A 96 8.64 12.17 -4.10
C ALA A 96 8.49 11.21 -5.28
N ILE A 97 8.78 9.92 -5.08
CA ILE A 97 8.60 8.90 -6.11
C ILE A 97 7.13 8.77 -6.49
N LEU A 98 6.25 8.70 -5.51
CA LEU A 98 4.80 8.57 -5.77
C LEU A 98 4.24 9.82 -6.44
N ASP A 99 4.66 10.99 -6.00
CA ASP A 99 4.22 12.26 -6.58
C ASP A 99 4.75 12.45 -8.01
N PHE A 100 5.90 11.83 -8.34
CA PHE A 100 6.42 11.86 -9.70
C PHE A 100 5.46 11.17 -10.68
N PHE A 101 4.86 10.05 -10.27
CA PHE A 101 3.92 9.30 -11.11
C PHE A 101 2.50 9.85 -11.06
N ASP A 102 2.13 10.50 -9.97
CA ASP A 102 0.80 11.07 -9.78
C ASP A 102 0.92 12.30 -8.90
N GLU A 103 0.84 13.48 -9.50
CA GLU A 103 1.08 14.75 -8.80
C GLU A 103 0.25 14.86 -7.52
N ASN A 104 0.90 15.17 -6.42
CA ASN A 104 0.28 15.28 -5.08
C ASN A 104 -0.45 14.01 -4.66
N HIS A 105 0.03 12.85 -5.08
CA HIS A 105 -0.64 11.58 -4.84
C HIS A 105 -0.91 11.33 -3.35
N CYS A 106 0.10 11.52 -2.50
CA CYS A 106 -0.05 11.24 -1.08
C CYS A 106 -0.98 12.24 -0.40
N GLU A 107 -0.85 13.54 -0.73
CA GLU A 107 -1.74 14.58 -0.21
C GLU A 107 -3.18 14.31 -0.58
N ASN A 108 -3.43 13.95 -1.84
CA ASN A 108 -4.78 13.67 -2.34
C ASN A 108 -5.34 12.35 -1.82
N SER A 109 -4.49 11.49 -1.27
CA SER A 109 -4.89 10.18 -0.75
C SER A 109 -5.26 10.19 0.73
N ILE A 110 -5.05 11.32 1.41
CA ILE A 110 -5.34 11.42 2.85
C ILE A 110 -6.79 11.08 3.11
N LYS A 111 -7.01 10.14 4.03
CA LYS A 111 -8.33 9.74 4.49
C LYS A 111 -8.44 10.04 5.99
N GLU A 112 -9.38 10.89 6.34
CA GLU A 112 -9.67 11.18 7.74
C GLU A 112 -10.68 10.15 8.26
N PHE A 113 -10.48 9.70 9.50
CA PHE A 113 -11.33 8.70 10.14
C PHE A 113 -12.16 9.27 11.27
#